data_9638d42fc43ca481f0e2422d6b9ad78f
#
_entry.id   9638d42fc43ca481f0e2422d6b9ad78f
#
_cell.length_a   1.000
_cell.length_b   1.000
_cell.length_c   1.000
_cell.angle_alpha   90.00
_cell.angle_beta   90.00
_cell.angle_gamma   90.00
#
_symmetry.space_group_name_H-M   'P 1'
#
loop_
_entity.id
_entity.type
_entity.pdbx_description
1 polymer ?
#
loop_
_entity_poly.entity_id
_entity_poly.type
_entity_poly.pdbx_seq_one_letter_code
_entity_poly.pdbx_strand_id
1 'polypeptide(L)'
;YKNEEMTVKFLRGNEEKTTNLVLEVDESGVYKTGLYVKDQINGIGTLTYIDPESHIYGALGHEIADKNTLQKVEIKDGEIYTSEITGIKPSKDGEPGEKQARIYRDEVIGNIEANEESGIFGTITSEFSASDAIEVGKPEDVKTGKATIRTVIDKDQVEEFDIEILEIDKTSTTKNILFEITDE
;
A
#
# COMPACT_ATOMS: atom_id res chain seq x y z
N TYR A 1 -38.81 -27.04 4.24
CA TYR A 1 -37.59 -26.35 3.79
C TYR A 1 -36.41 -26.96 4.58
N LYS A 2 -35.52 -27.72 3.92
CA LYS A 2 -34.25 -28.16 4.55
C LYS A 2 -33.32 -26.95 4.49
N ASN A 3 -32.98 -26.41 5.67
CA ASN A 3 -31.86 -25.49 5.75
C ASN A 3 -30.60 -26.31 5.41
N GLU A 4 -29.94 -25.96 4.32
CA GLU A 4 -28.67 -26.58 4.01
C GLU A 4 -27.60 -25.95 4.90
N GLU A 5 -26.77 -26.78 5.51
CA GLU A 5 -25.66 -26.36 6.36
C GLU A 5 -24.35 -26.57 5.61
N MET A 6 -23.43 -25.62 5.78
CA MET A 6 -22.07 -25.70 5.29
C MET A 6 -21.09 -25.65 6.45
N THR A 7 -20.22 -26.65 6.52
CA THR A 7 -19.14 -26.64 7.50
C THR A 7 -18.00 -25.75 7.03
N VAL A 8 -17.62 -24.77 7.83
CA VAL A 8 -16.52 -23.85 7.58
C VAL A 8 -15.42 -24.09 8.58
N LYS A 9 -14.19 -24.30 8.05
CA LYS A 9 -12.97 -24.28 8.83
C LYS A 9 -12.26 -22.93 8.62
N PHE A 10 -11.79 -22.34 9.71
CA PHE A 10 -11.12 -21.04 9.67
C PHE A 10 -10.06 -20.95 10.77
N LEU A 11 -9.10 -20.08 10.59
CA LEU A 11 -8.13 -19.71 11.62
C LEU A 11 -8.63 -18.46 12.35
N ARG A 12 -8.55 -18.47 13.66
CA ARG A 12 -8.74 -17.28 14.51
C ARG A 12 -7.51 -17.12 15.39
N GLY A 13 -6.65 -16.18 15.00
CA GLY A 13 -5.26 -16.21 15.42
C GLY A 13 -4.58 -17.47 14.86
N ASN A 14 -3.86 -18.21 15.68
CA ASN A 14 -3.21 -19.47 15.29
C ASN A 14 -4.05 -20.75 15.56
N GLU A 15 -5.32 -20.59 15.98
CA GLU A 15 -6.19 -21.73 16.28
C GLU A 15 -7.12 -22.07 15.12
N GLU A 16 -7.05 -23.31 14.63
CA GLU A 16 -8.04 -23.82 13.67
C GLU A 16 -9.38 -24.05 14.39
N LYS A 17 -10.44 -23.47 13.86
CA LYS A 17 -11.81 -23.60 14.35
C LYS A 17 -12.71 -24.11 13.25
N THR A 18 -13.77 -24.82 13.66
CA THR A 18 -14.79 -25.32 12.75
C THR A 18 -16.15 -24.88 13.25
N THR A 19 -17.01 -24.41 12.35
CA THR A 19 -18.40 -24.09 12.64
C THR A 19 -19.30 -24.48 11.48
N ASN A 20 -20.58 -24.66 11.77
CA ASN A 20 -21.61 -24.85 10.75
C ASN A 20 -22.34 -23.53 10.53
N LEU A 21 -22.50 -23.16 9.25
CA LEU A 21 -23.31 -22.04 8.81
C LEU A 21 -24.60 -22.58 8.19
N VAL A 22 -25.71 -22.01 8.61
CA VAL A 22 -27.00 -22.23 7.95
C VAL A 22 -27.06 -21.29 6.73
N LEU A 23 -27.26 -21.86 5.56
CA LEU A 23 -27.33 -21.09 4.32
C LEU A 23 -28.72 -20.50 4.15
N GLU A 24 -28.80 -19.24 3.77
CA GLU A 24 -30.07 -18.60 3.35
C GLU A 24 -30.21 -18.69 1.85
N VAL A 25 -31.45 -18.88 1.39
CA VAL A 25 -31.76 -18.92 -0.04
C VAL A 25 -32.45 -17.60 -0.43
N ASP A 26 -31.89 -16.92 -1.41
CA ASP A 26 -32.52 -15.71 -1.94
C ASP A 26 -33.71 -15.98 -2.86
N GLU A 27 -34.40 -14.92 -3.32
CA GLU A 27 -35.58 -15.01 -4.18
C GLU A 27 -35.31 -15.72 -5.51
N SER A 28 -34.05 -15.79 -5.96
CA SER A 28 -33.62 -16.48 -7.17
C SER A 28 -33.21 -17.93 -6.95
N GLY A 29 -33.29 -18.43 -5.71
CA GLY A 29 -32.93 -19.80 -5.35
C GLY A 29 -31.42 -20.00 -5.13
N VAL A 30 -30.64 -18.93 -5.00
CA VAL A 30 -29.19 -18.99 -4.75
C VAL A 30 -28.94 -19.06 -3.24
N TYR A 31 -28.12 -20.04 -2.84
CA TYR A 31 -27.67 -20.17 -1.45
C TYR A 31 -26.61 -19.12 -1.10
N LYS A 32 -26.80 -18.45 0.01
CA LYS A 32 -25.89 -17.42 0.53
C LYS A 32 -25.40 -17.75 1.93
N THR A 33 -24.11 -17.54 2.17
CA THR A 33 -23.50 -17.77 3.47
C THR A 33 -23.66 -16.59 4.42
N GLY A 34 -23.97 -15.40 3.92
CA GLY A 34 -23.93 -14.15 4.70
C GLY A 34 -22.53 -13.71 5.11
N LEU A 35 -21.48 -14.44 4.70
CA LEU A 35 -20.10 -14.08 5.00
C LEU A 35 -19.59 -13.02 4.01
N TYR A 36 -18.89 -12.03 4.57
CA TYR A 36 -18.08 -11.11 3.78
C TYR A 36 -16.66 -11.65 3.73
N VAL A 37 -16.28 -12.21 2.58
CA VAL A 37 -14.95 -12.82 2.39
C VAL A 37 -14.13 -11.93 1.45
N LYS A 38 -12.91 -11.63 1.88
CA LYS A 38 -11.89 -11.00 1.04
C LYS A 38 -10.81 -12.06 0.75
N ASP A 39 -10.58 -12.31 -0.51
CA ASP A 39 -9.53 -13.24 -0.98
C ASP A 39 -8.27 -12.50 -1.44
N GLN A 40 -8.41 -11.22 -1.79
CA GLN A 40 -7.30 -10.36 -2.21
C GLN A 40 -7.46 -8.93 -1.68
N ILE A 41 -6.35 -8.32 -1.31
CA ILE A 41 -6.27 -6.90 -1.01
C ILE A 41 -5.38 -6.27 -2.08
N ASN A 42 -5.91 -5.27 -2.76
CA ASN A 42 -5.20 -4.53 -3.77
C ASN A 42 -5.14 -3.06 -3.36
N GLY A 43 -4.06 -2.40 -3.68
CA GLY A 43 -3.87 -0.98 -3.42
C GLY A 43 -2.83 -0.39 -4.35
N ILE A 44 -2.71 0.91 -4.29
CA ILE A 44 -1.67 1.70 -4.95
C ILE A 44 -0.76 2.22 -3.86
N GLY A 45 0.53 2.26 -4.12
CA GLY A 45 1.49 2.80 -3.18
C GLY A 45 2.69 3.43 -3.88
N THR A 46 3.43 4.20 -3.14
CA THR A 46 4.70 4.77 -3.60
C THR A 46 5.82 3.79 -3.30
N LEU A 47 6.55 3.37 -4.33
CA LEU A 47 7.83 2.71 -4.20
C LEU A 47 8.85 3.77 -3.77
N THR A 48 9.28 3.72 -2.51
CA THR A 48 10.08 4.79 -1.90
C THR A 48 11.54 4.69 -2.28
N TYR A 49 12.10 3.49 -2.21
CA TYR A 49 13.50 3.21 -2.56
C TYR A 49 13.69 1.76 -3.01
N ILE A 50 14.77 1.55 -3.75
CA ILE A 50 15.33 0.22 -4.06
C ILE A 50 16.82 0.30 -3.76
N ASP A 51 17.33 -0.66 -2.98
CA ASP A 51 18.77 -0.84 -2.82
C ASP A 51 19.31 -1.54 -4.08
N PRO A 52 20.24 -0.90 -4.82
CA PRO A 52 20.71 -1.43 -6.09
C PRO A 52 21.58 -2.70 -5.97
N GLU A 53 22.12 -2.99 -4.79
CA GLU A 53 22.95 -4.18 -4.57
C GLU A 53 22.13 -5.40 -4.15
N SER A 54 21.24 -5.22 -3.19
CA SER A 54 20.42 -6.31 -2.64
C SER A 54 19.08 -6.49 -3.35
N HIS A 55 18.65 -5.50 -4.14
CA HIS A 55 17.31 -5.42 -4.73
C HIS A 55 16.16 -5.33 -3.69
N ILE A 56 16.50 -5.14 -2.42
CA ILE A 56 15.49 -4.91 -1.38
C ILE A 56 14.87 -3.54 -1.60
N TYR A 57 13.55 -3.47 -1.49
CA TYR A 57 12.83 -2.23 -1.59
C TYR A 57 12.03 -1.92 -0.32
N GLY A 58 11.71 -0.63 -0.13
CA GLY A 58 10.72 -0.15 0.81
C GLY A 58 9.68 0.71 0.10
N ALA A 59 8.42 0.57 0.49
CA ALA A 59 7.32 1.29 -0.10
C ALA A 59 6.24 1.65 0.92
N LEU A 60 5.34 2.56 0.56
CA LEU A 60 4.20 3.09 1.31
C LEU A 60 4.56 4.04 2.45
N GLY A 61 5.55 3.74 3.29
CA GLY A 61 5.84 4.49 4.51
C GLY A 61 4.83 4.27 5.66
N HIS A 62 3.92 3.31 5.52
CA HIS A 62 2.94 2.88 6.51
C HIS A 62 2.49 1.45 6.22
N GLU A 63 1.88 0.79 7.19
CA GLU A 63 1.35 -0.55 7.02
C GLU A 63 0.13 -0.63 6.09
N ILE A 64 -0.08 -1.79 5.49
CA ILE A 64 -1.37 -2.12 4.86
C ILE A 64 -2.32 -2.58 5.96
N ALA A 65 -3.41 -1.85 6.13
CA ALA A 65 -4.48 -2.18 7.07
C ALA A 65 -5.79 -2.47 6.35
N ASP A 66 -6.61 -3.35 6.92
CA ASP A 66 -7.95 -3.60 6.42
C ASP A 66 -8.85 -2.39 6.69
N LYS A 67 -9.49 -1.86 5.65
CA LYS A 67 -10.31 -0.64 5.71
C LYS A 67 -11.49 -0.73 6.70
N ASN A 68 -12.03 -1.91 6.95
CA ASN A 68 -13.21 -2.09 7.80
C ASN A 68 -12.84 -2.36 9.25
N THR A 69 -11.78 -3.15 9.48
CA THR A 69 -11.34 -3.54 10.81
C THR A 69 -10.23 -2.67 11.36
N LEU A 70 -9.56 -1.89 10.50
CA LEU A 70 -8.37 -1.07 10.80
C LEU A 70 -7.22 -1.91 11.38
N GLN A 71 -7.24 -3.21 11.17
CA GLN A 71 -6.18 -4.11 11.62
C GLN A 71 -5.13 -4.28 10.52
N LYS A 72 -3.86 -4.37 10.93
CA LYS A 72 -2.76 -4.69 10.04
C LYS A 72 -3.04 -6.01 9.33
N VAL A 73 -2.82 -6.04 8.02
CA VAL A 73 -2.96 -7.24 7.20
C VAL A 73 -1.75 -8.13 7.39
N GLU A 74 -1.99 -9.39 7.79
CA GLU A 74 -0.95 -10.41 7.75
C GLU A 74 -0.72 -10.83 6.30
N ILE A 75 0.49 -10.65 5.82
CA ILE A 75 0.87 -11.03 4.45
C ILE A 75 1.42 -12.45 4.49
N LYS A 76 0.82 -13.33 3.68
CA LYS A 76 1.33 -14.65 3.41
C LYS A 76 2.08 -14.69 2.10
N ASP A 77 1.46 -14.12 1.07
CA ASP A 77 1.99 -14.01 -0.27
C ASP A 77 1.57 -12.64 -0.81
N GLY A 78 2.49 -11.86 -1.31
CA GLY A 78 2.20 -10.55 -1.88
C GLY A 78 3.08 -10.28 -3.09
N GLU A 79 2.52 -9.55 -4.04
CA GLU A 79 3.20 -9.16 -5.27
C GLU A 79 3.03 -7.67 -5.52
N ILE A 80 4.04 -7.06 -6.09
CA ILE A 80 3.96 -5.71 -6.64
C ILE A 80 3.99 -5.76 -8.17
N TYR A 81 3.21 -4.86 -8.75
CA TYR A 81 2.95 -4.83 -10.18
C TYR A 81 3.30 -3.46 -10.75
N THR A 82 3.60 -3.43 -12.03
CA THR A 82 3.65 -2.17 -12.78
C THR A 82 2.29 -1.49 -12.75
N SER A 83 2.29 -0.18 -12.61
CA SER A 83 1.08 0.63 -12.64
C SER A 83 1.31 1.98 -13.31
N GLU A 84 0.25 2.55 -13.85
CA GLU A 84 0.26 3.90 -14.40
C GLU A 84 -0.80 4.77 -13.72
N ILE A 85 -0.51 6.04 -13.47
CA ILE A 85 -1.47 7.00 -12.95
C ILE A 85 -2.40 7.42 -14.10
N THR A 86 -3.70 7.26 -13.90
CA THR A 86 -4.75 7.58 -14.88
C THR A 86 -5.56 8.83 -14.50
N GLY A 87 -5.37 9.33 -13.28
CA GLY A 87 -6.04 10.53 -12.81
C GLY A 87 -5.72 10.85 -11.35
N ILE A 88 -6.05 12.07 -10.95
CA ILE A 88 -5.91 12.56 -9.59
C ILE A 88 -7.24 13.15 -9.14
N LYS A 89 -7.75 12.66 -8.02
CA LYS A 89 -8.84 13.30 -7.27
C LYS A 89 -8.23 14.33 -6.33
N PRO A 90 -8.47 15.64 -6.53
CA PRO A 90 -7.94 16.66 -5.63
C PRO A 90 -8.44 16.51 -4.21
N SER A 91 -7.63 16.92 -3.23
CA SER A 91 -8.06 17.00 -1.83
C SER A 91 -9.10 18.11 -1.64
N LYS A 92 -9.94 17.94 -0.62
CA LYS A 92 -10.87 18.95 -0.09
C LYS A 92 -10.77 18.94 1.43
N ASP A 93 -11.32 19.97 2.08
CA ASP A 93 -11.35 20.03 3.53
C ASP A 93 -11.99 18.77 4.13
N GLY A 94 -11.20 18.04 4.94
CA GLY A 94 -11.62 16.78 5.56
C GLY A 94 -11.56 15.53 4.65
N GLU A 95 -11.24 15.67 3.36
CA GLU A 95 -11.07 14.57 2.43
C GLU A 95 -9.68 14.61 1.78
N PRO A 96 -8.80 13.63 2.02
CA PRO A 96 -7.50 13.57 1.36
C PRO A 96 -7.65 13.34 -0.14
N GLY A 97 -6.71 13.87 -0.91
CA GLY A 97 -6.60 13.59 -2.34
C GLY A 97 -6.23 12.12 -2.59
N GLU A 98 -6.54 11.63 -3.78
CA GLU A 98 -6.31 10.23 -4.16
C GLU A 98 -5.80 10.16 -5.60
N LYS A 99 -4.74 9.38 -5.83
CA LYS A 99 -4.29 9.00 -7.18
C LYS A 99 -5.11 7.80 -7.65
N GLN A 100 -5.56 7.86 -8.90
CA GLN A 100 -6.20 6.74 -9.58
C GLN A 100 -5.15 6.07 -10.48
N ALA A 101 -5.09 4.75 -10.48
CA ALA A 101 -4.14 4.05 -11.32
C ALA A 101 -4.75 2.82 -11.98
N ARG A 102 -4.14 2.42 -13.10
CA ARG A 102 -4.33 1.12 -13.73
C ARG A 102 -3.17 0.22 -13.31
N ILE A 103 -3.49 -0.98 -12.85
CA ILE A 103 -2.51 -2.00 -12.43
C ILE A 103 -2.40 -3.06 -13.54
N TYR A 104 -1.19 -3.35 -13.96
CA TYR A 104 -0.88 -4.38 -14.97
C TYR A 104 -0.53 -5.69 -14.26
N ARG A 105 -1.53 -6.55 -14.05
CA ARG A 105 -1.41 -7.78 -13.25
C ARG A 105 -0.60 -8.90 -13.90
N ASP A 106 -0.25 -8.77 -15.13
CA ASP A 106 0.64 -9.63 -15.90
C ASP A 106 2.10 -9.18 -15.81
N GLU A 107 2.36 -8.03 -15.21
CA GLU A 107 3.68 -7.45 -15.05
C GLU A 107 4.09 -7.41 -13.57
N VAL A 108 4.41 -8.55 -12.99
CA VAL A 108 4.96 -8.65 -11.64
C VAL A 108 6.38 -8.13 -11.63
N ILE A 109 6.68 -7.15 -10.77
CA ILE A 109 8.01 -6.56 -10.65
C ILE A 109 8.72 -6.94 -9.35
N GLY A 110 8.03 -7.53 -8.38
CA GLY A 110 8.62 -7.97 -7.13
C GLY A 110 7.61 -8.64 -6.22
N ASN A 111 8.08 -9.10 -5.08
CA ASN A 111 7.27 -9.72 -4.03
C ASN A 111 7.11 -8.77 -2.83
N ILE A 112 6.17 -9.09 -1.93
CA ILE A 112 6.04 -8.46 -0.62
C ILE A 112 6.35 -9.52 0.44
N GLU A 113 7.36 -9.27 1.26
CA GLU A 113 7.83 -10.20 2.31
C GLU A 113 7.39 -9.76 3.70
N ALA A 114 7.24 -8.45 3.92
CA ALA A 114 6.86 -7.89 5.21
C ALA A 114 5.89 -6.72 5.06
N ASN A 115 4.97 -6.61 6.02
CA ASN A 115 4.06 -5.48 6.21
C ASN A 115 4.25 -4.97 7.64
N GLU A 116 4.98 -3.87 7.78
CA GLU A 116 5.39 -3.29 9.04
C GLU A 116 4.78 -1.89 9.23
N GLU A 117 4.84 -1.34 10.43
CA GLU A 117 4.34 0.02 10.72
C GLU A 117 5.00 1.09 9.83
N SER A 118 6.25 0.87 9.42
CA SER A 118 7.04 1.77 8.57
C SER A 118 6.86 1.54 7.07
N GLY A 119 6.07 0.55 6.65
CA GLY A 119 5.82 0.27 5.24
C GLY A 119 5.81 -1.20 4.88
N ILE A 120 5.79 -1.47 3.59
CA ILE A 120 5.98 -2.82 3.04
C ILE A 120 7.41 -2.96 2.51
N PHE A 121 7.94 -4.16 2.65
CA PHE A 121 9.30 -4.51 2.22
C PHE A 121 9.28 -5.84 1.45
N GLY A 122 10.23 -5.97 0.55
CA GLY A 122 10.41 -7.18 -0.24
C GLY A 122 11.53 -7.02 -1.24
N THR A 123 11.53 -7.84 -2.29
CA THR A 123 12.60 -7.87 -3.28
C THR A 123 12.05 -7.55 -4.67
N ILE A 124 12.73 -6.66 -5.41
CA ILE A 124 12.46 -6.44 -6.84
C ILE A 124 13.08 -7.59 -7.62
N THR A 125 12.26 -8.21 -8.46
CA THR A 125 12.65 -9.35 -9.31
C THR A 125 12.82 -8.99 -10.78
N SER A 126 12.27 -7.84 -11.19
CA SER A 126 12.48 -7.29 -12.53
C SER A 126 13.79 -6.52 -12.64
N GLU A 127 14.26 -6.33 -13.86
CA GLU A 127 15.39 -5.44 -14.12
C GLU A 127 15.00 -3.99 -13.89
N PHE A 128 15.88 -3.19 -13.28
CA PHE A 128 15.74 -1.75 -13.10
C PHE A 128 17.09 -1.05 -13.29
N SER A 129 17.05 0.24 -13.59
CA SER A 129 18.27 1.04 -13.71
C SER A 129 18.67 1.62 -12.37
N ALA A 130 19.92 1.46 -12.00
CA ALA A 130 20.52 2.08 -10.82
C ALA A 130 21.34 3.35 -11.16
N SER A 131 21.21 3.88 -12.38
CA SER A 131 21.99 5.05 -12.84
C SER A 131 21.76 6.31 -11.99
N ASP A 132 20.58 6.41 -11.37
CA ASP A 132 20.15 7.58 -10.60
C ASP A 132 20.16 7.33 -9.09
N ALA A 133 20.93 6.33 -8.65
CA ALA A 133 21.08 6.05 -7.23
C ALA A 133 21.73 7.24 -6.50
N ILE A 134 21.12 7.62 -5.38
CA ILE A 134 21.59 8.72 -4.52
C ILE A 134 21.95 8.18 -3.14
N GLU A 135 22.89 8.84 -2.48
CA GLU A 135 23.26 8.51 -1.10
C GLU A 135 22.08 8.80 -0.16
N VAL A 136 21.78 7.85 0.74
CA VAL A 136 20.71 8.03 1.74
C VAL A 136 21.21 8.95 2.84
N GLY A 137 20.50 10.06 3.06
CA GLY A 137 20.75 10.98 4.15
C GLY A 137 20.34 10.39 5.50
N LYS A 138 20.98 10.88 6.58
CA LYS A 138 20.60 10.49 7.94
C LYS A 138 19.49 11.39 8.49
N PRO A 139 18.66 10.90 9.41
CA PRO A 139 17.58 11.71 10.02
C PRO A 139 18.07 13.01 10.66
N GLU A 140 19.29 13.01 11.23
CA GLU A 140 19.91 14.20 11.82
C GLU A 140 20.32 15.26 10.80
N ASP A 141 20.51 14.89 9.54
CA ASP A 141 20.94 15.81 8.46
C ASP A 141 19.77 16.57 7.85
N VAL A 142 18.52 16.13 8.11
CA VAL A 142 17.33 16.80 7.61
C VAL A 142 17.20 18.19 8.24
N LYS A 143 17.00 19.21 7.39
CA LYS A 143 16.90 20.63 7.78
C LYS A 143 15.69 21.27 7.13
N THR A 144 15.18 22.33 7.76
CA THR A 144 14.18 23.21 7.15
C THR A 144 14.80 23.98 5.98
N GLY A 145 13.95 24.34 5.00
CA GLY A 145 14.34 25.09 3.79
C GLY A 145 14.05 24.32 2.51
N LYS A 146 14.65 24.76 1.42
CA LYS A 146 14.40 24.24 0.07
C LYS A 146 14.86 22.79 -0.09
N ALA A 147 14.02 22.00 -0.72
CA ALA A 147 14.27 20.62 -1.09
C ALA A 147 13.44 20.26 -2.32
N THR A 148 13.54 19.04 -2.80
CA THR A 148 12.70 18.52 -3.89
C THR A 148 12.04 17.21 -3.48
N ILE A 149 10.88 16.92 -4.07
CA ILE A 149 10.25 15.61 -3.98
C ILE A 149 10.08 15.02 -5.38
N ARG A 150 10.19 13.70 -5.47
CA ARG A 150 9.89 12.96 -6.70
C ARG A 150 8.58 12.22 -6.55
N THR A 151 7.70 12.37 -7.53
CA THR A 151 6.41 11.66 -7.53
C THR A 151 5.92 11.47 -8.97
N VAL A 152 4.97 10.56 -9.15
CA VAL A 152 4.30 10.34 -10.45
C VAL A 152 2.93 10.99 -10.39
N ILE A 153 2.63 11.90 -11.29
CA ILE A 153 1.32 12.56 -11.42
C ILE A 153 0.59 12.20 -12.71
N ASP A 154 1.29 11.74 -13.73
CA ASP A 154 0.72 11.28 -14.99
C ASP A 154 1.45 10.02 -15.47
N LYS A 155 0.69 9.01 -15.85
CA LYS A 155 1.18 7.72 -16.34
C LYS A 155 2.19 7.06 -15.37
N ASP A 156 3.42 6.86 -15.84
CA ASP A 156 4.55 6.24 -15.14
C ASP A 156 5.76 7.20 -15.02
N GLN A 157 5.58 8.48 -15.41
CA GLN A 157 6.67 9.45 -15.44
C GLN A 157 6.92 10.01 -14.03
N VAL A 158 8.14 9.79 -13.54
CA VAL A 158 8.62 10.41 -12.30
C VAL A 158 8.98 11.86 -12.59
N GLU A 159 8.34 12.76 -11.88
CA GLU A 159 8.59 14.19 -11.94
C GLU A 159 9.16 14.69 -10.62
N GLU A 160 9.95 15.76 -10.66
CA GLU A 160 10.55 16.40 -9.50
C GLU A 160 9.88 17.75 -9.27
N PHE A 161 9.50 18.01 -8.02
CA PHE A 161 8.81 19.23 -7.60
C PHE A 161 9.58 19.91 -6.48
N ASP A 162 9.69 21.22 -6.57
CA ASP A 162 10.29 22.03 -5.52
C ASP A 162 9.37 22.12 -4.31
N ILE A 163 9.96 21.98 -3.14
CA ILE A 163 9.28 22.11 -1.86
C ILE A 163 10.07 23.00 -0.90
N GLU A 164 9.39 23.51 0.12
CA GLU A 164 10.01 24.09 1.29
C GLU A 164 9.65 23.28 2.54
N ILE A 165 10.66 22.73 3.23
CA ILE A 165 10.46 22.06 4.52
C ILE A 165 10.29 23.13 5.57
N LEU A 166 9.10 23.19 6.16
CA LEU A 166 8.70 24.19 7.13
C LEU A 166 9.03 23.79 8.57
N GLU A 167 8.79 22.51 8.89
CA GLU A 167 8.95 22.00 10.25
C GLU A 167 9.42 20.55 10.25
N ILE A 168 10.22 20.20 11.26
CA ILE A 168 10.71 18.84 11.49
C ILE A 168 10.43 18.48 12.94
N ASP A 169 9.49 17.54 13.16
CA ASP A 169 9.20 16.97 14.47
C ASP A 169 9.95 15.65 14.65
N LYS A 170 11.06 15.69 15.39
CA LYS A 170 11.90 14.51 15.68
C LYS A 170 11.26 13.56 16.70
N THR A 171 10.14 13.93 17.30
CA THR A 171 9.44 13.13 18.32
C THR A 171 8.26 12.37 17.75
N SER A 172 7.72 12.81 16.62
CA SER A 172 6.64 12.14 15.92
C SER A 172 7.11 10.86 15.24
N THR A 173 6.30 9.81 15.34
CA THR A 173 6.56 8.53 14.67
C THR A 173 5.86 8.40 13.31
N THR A 174 4.97 9.35 12.98
CA THR A 174 4.12 9.22 11.78
C THR A 174 4.15 10.44 10.86
N LYS A 175 4.25 11.66 11.39
CA LYS A 175 4.23 12.92 10.62
C LYS A 175 5.35 13.81 11.13
N ASN A 176 6.55 13.52 10.74
CA ASN A 176 7.75 14.17 11.25
C ASN A 176 8.32 15.27 10.35
N ILE A 177 7.84 15.43 9.12
CA ILE A 177 8.23 16.52 8.21
C ILE A 177 6.98 17.19 7.69
N LEU A 178 6.87 18.50 7.91
CA LEU A 178 5.87 19.37 7.30
C LEU A 178 6.54 20.16 6.18
N PHE A 179 5.98 20.10 4.99
CA PHE A 179 6.47 20.86 3.84
C PHE A 179 5.31 21.42 3.01
N GLU A 180 5.61 22.40 2.20
CA GLU A 180 4.71 22.91 1.14
C GLU A 180 5.36 22.77 -0.23
N ILE A 181 4.54 22.60 -1.26
CA ILE A 181 4.98 22.60 -2.66
C ILE A 181 5.11 24.04 -3.10
N THR A 182 6.25 24.40 -3.67
CA THR A 182 6.58 25.75 -4.12
C THR A 182 6.61 25.92 -5.64
N ASP A 183 6.49 24.82 -6.39
CA ASP A 183 6.26 24.85 -7.83
C ASP A 183 4.89 25.47 -8.17
N GLU A 184 4.84 26.28 -9.23
CA GLU A 184 3.62 26.92 -9.76
C GLU A 184 2.85 26.01 -10.75
#